data_1d8b1f60ed8f584007b9ee59fae66a2d
#
_entry.id   1d8b1f60ed8f584007b9ee59fae66a2d
#
_cell.length_a   1.000
_cell.length_b   1.000
_cell.length_c   1.000
_cell.angle_alpha   90.00
_cell.angle_beta   90.00
_cell.angle_gamma   90.00
#
_symmetry.space_group_name_H-M   'P 1'
#
loop_
_entity.id
_entity.type
_entity.pdbx_description
1 polymer ?
#
loop_
_entity_poly.entity_id
_entity_poly.type
_entity_poly.pdbx_seq_one_letter_code
_entity_poly.pdbx_strand_id
1 'polypeptide(L)'
;PLVASGILFAHMEWKNSANAFLLAVTNIFAIQISSSLVLWIAGFRRGSSEEVQSNVKEFLKRNAVSLMFLALLGIYLSLNFYALLNTRLYESSTEATISTELNHANNIIDTIQYDKKEGFTLVRVSIRGDIPPSPVQIAALNQKLLPDLNDNPSIVQVRFIPIDIIQAEDSPTIKLEQDEAQKLSVQ
;
A
#
# COMPACT_ATOMS: atom_id res chain seq x y z
N PRO A 1 -10.81 -6.93 -17.89
CA PRO A 1 -9.36 -7.12 -17.73
C PRO A 1 -8.62 -7.32 -19.06
N LEU A 2 -9.12 -8.16 -20.00
CA LEU A 2 -8.46 -8.40 -21.30
C LEU A 2 -8.32 -7.14 -22.15
N VAL A 3 -9.37 -6.30 -22.22
CA VAL A 3 -9.33 -5.02 -22.95
C VAL A 3 -8.30 -4.07 -22.31
N ALA A 4 -8.30 -3.99 -20.97
CA ALA A 4 -7.33 -3.17 -20.24
C ALA A 4 -5.88 -3.64 -20.48
N SER A 5 -5.64 -4.97 -20.50
CA SER A 5 -4.35 -5.55 -20.87
C SER A 5 -3.91 -5.13 -22.27
N GLY A 6 -4.82 -5.19 -23.26
CA GLY A 6 -4.53 -4.79 -24.63
C GLY A 6 -4.19 -3.31 -24.77
N ILE A 7 -4.90 -2.43 -24.07
CA ILE A 7 -4.63 -0.99 -24.08
C ILE A 7 -3.26 -0.70 -23.44
N LEU A 8 -2.97 -1.29 -22.28
CA LEU A 8 -1.68 -1.13 -21.61
C LEU A 8 -0.51 -1.67 -22.44
N PHE A 9 -0.73 -2.76 -23.14
CA PHE A 9 0.24 -3.32 -24.09
C PHE A 9 0.56 -2.33 -25.23
N ALA A 10 -0.47 -1.71 -25.80
CA ALA A 10 -0.31 -0.71 -26.85
C ALA A 10 0.45 0.54 -26.39
N HIS A 11 0.35 0.88 -25.09
CA HIS A 11 1.11 1.97 -24.45
C HIS A 11 2.51 1.56 -23.97
N MET A 12 3.00 0.37 -24.31
CA MET A 12 4.29 -0.20 -23.87
C MET A 12 4.44 -0.37 -22.35
N GLU A 13 3.35 -0.38 -21.60
CA GLU A 13 3.33 -0.64 -20.16
C GLU A 13 3.31 -2.14 -19.88
N TRP A 14 4.38 -2.84 -20.19
CA TRP A 14 4.48 -4.30 -20.15
C TRP A 14 4.11 -4.93 -18.79
N LYS A 15 4.55 -4.32 -17.69
CA LYS A 15 4.26 -4.83 -16.34
C LYS A 15 2.77 -4.77 -16.02
N ASN A 16 2.15 -3.62 -16.29
CA ASN A 16 0.73 -3.40 -16.02
C ASN A 16 -0.15 -4.24 -16.95
N SER A 17 0.26 -4.34 -18.22
CA SER A 17 -0.38 -5.21 -19.20
C SER A 17 -0.33 -6.68 -18.77
N ALA A 18 0.83 -7.19 -18.37
CA ALA A 18 1.00 -8.56 -17.90
C ALA A 18 0.14 -8.85 -16.66
N ASN A 19 0.08 -7.93 -15.69
CA ASN A 19 -0.76 -8.06 -14.50
C ASN A 19 -2.26 -8.09 -14.84
N ALA A 20 -2.71 -7.23 -15.75
CA ALA A 20 -4.10 -7.22 -16.21
C ALA A 20 -4.46 -8.49 -16.98
N PHE A 21 -3.54 -9.00 -17.80
CA PHE A 21 -3.70 -10.27 -18.50
C PHE A 21 -3.77 -11.45 -17.52
N LEU A 22 -2.85 -11.50 -16.56
CA LEU A 22 -2.81 -12.53 -15.53
C LEU A 22 -4.11 -12.57 -14.72
N LEU A 23 -4.66 -11.42 -14.37
CA LEU A 23 -5.96 -11.31 -13.70
C LEU A 23 -7.09 -11.88 -14.54
N ALA A 24 -7.11 -11.59 -15.85
CA ALA A 24 -8.11 -12.13 -16.77
C ALA A 24 -8.04 -13.65 -16.86
N VAL A 25 -6.84 -14.19 -17.02
CA VAL A 25 -6.58 -15.63 -17.09
C VAL A 25 -6.99 -16.31 -15.78
N THR A 26 -6.65 -15.73 -14.63
CA THR A 26 -7.06 -16.24 -13.32
C THR A 26 -8.58 -16.36 -13.20
N ASN A 27 -9.31 -15.33 -13.62
CA ASN A 27 -10.76 -15.34 -13.56
C ASN A 27 -11.36 -16.43 -14.44
N ILE A 28 -10.82 -16.64 -15.66
CA ILE A 28 -11.26 -17.71 -16.55
C ILE A 28 -11.07 -19.08 -15.88
N PHE A 29 -9.90 -19.35 -15.33
CA PHE A 29 -9.62 -20.62 -14.64
C PHE A 29 -10.49 -20.80 -13.40
N ALA A 30 -10.69 -19.74 -12.61
CA ALA A 30 -11.56 -19.79 -11.42
C ALA A 30 -13.00 -20.16 -11.79
N ILE A 31 -13.56 -19.55 -12.85
CA ILE A 31 -14.91 -19.87 -13.34
C ILE A 31 -14.97 -21.32 -13.84
N GLN A 32 -13.97 -21.77 -14.61
CA GLN A 32 -13.91 -23.13 -15.13
C GLN A 32 -13.89 -24.17 -14.02
N ILE A 33 -13.05 -23.97 -12.99
CA ILE A 33 -12.93 -24.88 -11.85
C ILE A 33 -14.22 -24.86 -11.03
N SER A 34 -14.77 -23.68 -10.74
CA SER A 34 -16.03 -23.53 -9.98
C SER A 34 -17.18 -24.23 -10.70
N SER A 35 -17.31 -24.00 -12.00
CA SER A 35 -18.35 -24.65 -12.82
C SER A 35 -18.19 -26.16 -12.84
N SER A 36 -16.96 -26.66 -12.99
CA SER A 36 -16.66 -28.10 -12.96
C SER A 36 -16.96 -28.72 -11.60
N LEU A 37 -16.68 -28.00 -10.51
CA LEU A 37 -16.99 -28.43 -9.14
C LEU A 37 -18.48 -28.49 -8.89
N VAL A 38 -19.24 -27.47 -9.30
CA VAL A 38 -20.70 -27.43 -9.16
C VAL A 38 -21.35 -28.59 -9.93
N LEU A 39 -20.95 -28.82 -11.16
CA LEU A 39 -21.45 -29.92 -11.98
C LEU A 39 -21.12 -31.27 -11.34
N TRP A 40 -19.93 -31.41 -10.76
CA TRP A 40 -19.53 -32.62 -10.06
C TRP A 40 -20.38 -32.88 -8.79
N ILE A 41 -20.62 -31.82 -7.96
CA ILE A 41 -21.49 -31.90 -6.76
C ILE A 41 -22.94 -32.19 -7.16
N ALA A 42 -23.45 -31.53 -8.22
CA ALA A 42 -24.82 -31.71 -8.71
C ALA A 42 -25.06 -33.10 -9.36
N GLY A 43 -24.03 -33.95 -9.42
CA GLY A 43 -24.16 -35.31 -9.93
C GLY A 43 -24.22 -35.40 -11.47
N PHE A 44 -24.00 -34.30 -12.20
CA PHE A 44 -23.85 -34.33 -13.65
C PHE A 44 -22.58 -35.05 -14.06
N ARG A 45 -22.70 -36.39 -14.11
CA ARG A 45 -21.65 -37.28 -14.57
C ARG A 45 -21.89 -37.56 -16.05
N ARG A 46 -20.93 -37.27 -16.89
CA ARG A 46 -20.99 -37.64 -18.29
C ARG A 46 -20.97 -39.17 -18.35
N GLY A 47 -22.16 -39.76 -18.55
CA GLY A 47 -22.35 -41.18 -18.50
C GLY A 47 -21.68 -41.89 -19.65
N SER A 48 -20.88 -42.85 -19.35
CA SER A 48 -20.86 -44.13 -19.99
C SER A 48 -21.22 -45.14 -18.90
N SER A 49 -22.14 -45.99 -19.23
CA SER A 49 -22.79 -47.00 -18.43
C SER A 49 -21.81 -48.00 -17.82
N GLU A 50 -21.21 -47.64 -16.71
CA GLU A 50 -20.57 -48.55 -15.77
C GLU A 50 -20.38 -47.79 -14.47
N GLU A 51 -20.62 -48.43 -13.33
CA GLU A 51 -20.59 -47.88 -11.97
C GLU A 51 -19.36 -47.00 -11.69
N VAL A 52 -19.46 -45.74 -12.00
CA VAL A 52 -18.39 -44.82 -11.69
C VAL A 52 -18.60 -44.28 -10.28
N GLN A 53 -18.03 -44.98 -9.30
CA GLN A 53 -17.66 -44.35 -8.05
C GLN A 53 -16.86 -43.08 -8.40
N SER A 54 -17.44 -41.93 -8.12
CA SER A 54 -16.82 -40.61 -8.39
C SER A 54 -15.60 -40.45 -7.46
N ASN A 55 -14.49 -40.95 -7.92
CA ASN A 55 -13.23 -40.80 -7.23
C ASN A 55 -12.73 -39.36 -7.42
N VAL A 56 -12.50 -38.64 -6.31
CA VAL A 56 -11.81 -37.34 -6.29
C VAL A 56 -10.54 -37.35 -7.16
N LYS A 57 -9.86 -38.50 -7.21
CA LYS A 57 -8.69 -38.74 -8.06
C LYS A 57 -8.96 -38.52 -9.55
N GLU A 58 -10.12 -38.92 -10.04
CA GLU A 58 -10.48 -38.77 -11.44
C GLU A 58 -10.85 -37.31 -11.79
N PHE A 59 -11.51 -36.60 -10.88
CA PHE A 59 -11.74 -35.17 -10.96
C PHE A 59 -10.41 -34.39 -11.01
N LEU A 60 -9.48 -34.71 -10.09
CA LEU A 60 -8.15 -34.09 -10.07
C LEU A 60 -7.37 -34.37 -11.35
N LYS A 61 -7.38 -35.63 -11.84
CA LYS A 61 -6.67 -36.01 -13.05
C LYS A 61 -7.22 -35.28 -14.30
N ARG A 62 -8.53 -35.16 -14.39
CA ARG A 62 -9.19 -34.47 -15.53
C ARG A 62 -8.95 -32.97 -15.52
N ASN A 63 -8.85 -32.35 -14.34
CA ASN A 63 -8.60 -30.92 -14.20
C ASN A 63 -7.15 -30.60 -13.82
N ALA A 64 -6.24 -31.58 -13.92
CA ALA A 64 -4.86 -31.47 -13.42
C ALA A 64 -4.12 -30.25 -13.98
N VAL A 65 -4.25 -29.98 -15.27
CA VAL A 65 -3.59 -28.82 -15.91
C VAL A 65 -4.11 -27.50 -15.35
N SER A 66 -5.43 -27.35 -15.21
CA SER A 66 -6.04 -26.13 -14.64
C SER A 66 -5.70 -25.95 -13.17
N LEU A 67 -5.68 -27.03 -12.39
CA LEU A 67 -5.31 -27.02 -10.98
C LEU A 67 -3.83 -26.71 -10.79
N MET A 68 -2.95 -27.30 -11.63
CA MET A 68 -1.52 -27.00 -11.62
C MET A 68 -1.26 -25.52 -11.92
N PHE A 69 -1.91 -24.99 -12.95
CA PHE A 69 -1.80 -23.58 -13.31
C PHE A 69 -2.30 -22.66 -12.19
N LEU A 70 -3.44 -22.98 -11.59
CA LEU A 70 -3.98 -22.23 -10.45
C LEU A 70 -3.05 -22.27 -9.23
N ALA A 71 -2.44 -23.42 -8.94
CA ALA A 71 -1.47 -23.57 -7.85
C ALA A 71 -0.21 -22.70 -8.09
N LEU A 72 0.35 -22.77 -9.30
CA LEU A 72 1.51 -21.94 -9.67
C LEU A 72 1.20 -20.44 -9.57
N LEU A 73 0.02 -20.05 -10.05
CA LEU A 73 -0.45 -18.69 -9.96
C LEU A 73 -0.66 -18.25 -8.52
N GLY A 74 -1.25 -19.11 -7.68
CA GLY A 74 -1.44 -18.86 -6.25
C GLY A 74 -0.13 -18.65 -5.51
N ILE A 75 0.88 -19.46 -5.80
CA ILE A 75 2.23 -19.31 -5.24
C ILE A 75 2.83 -17.97 -5.68
N TYR A 76 2.79 -17.66 -6.97
CA TYR A 76 3.30 -16.41 -7.50
C TYR A 76 2.62 -15.18 -6.83
N LEU A 77 1.29 -15.19 -6.74
CA LEU A 77 0.53 -14.11 -6.10
C LEU A 77 0.85 -13.99 -4.60
N SER A 78 0.99 -15.13 -3.91
CA SER A 78 1.34 -15.14 -2.48
C SER A 78 2.70 -14.53 -2.21
N LEU A 79 3.70 -14.84 -3.04
CA LEU A 79 5.04 -14.26 -2.92
C LEU A 79 5.02 -12.74 -3.16
N ASN A 80 4.32 -12.29 -4.19
CA ASN A 80 4.17 -10.86 -4.47
C ASN A 80 3.39 -10.13 -3.36
N PHE A 81 2.34 -10.76 -2.83
CA PHE A 81 1.55 -10.22 -1.74
C PHE A 81 2.37 -10.09 -0.45
N TYR A 82 3.18 -11.11 -0.13
CA TYR A 82 4.07 -11.06 1.01
C TYR A 82 5.08 -9.90 0.92
N ALA A 83 5.69 -9.70 -0.24
CA ALA A 83 6.60 -8.59 -0.49
C ALA A 83 5.89 -7.23 -0.34
N LEU A 84 4.66 -7.12 -0.84
CA LEU A 84 3.85 -5.91 -0.71
C LEU A 84 3.48 -5.63 0.75
N LEU A 85 3.05 -6.65 1.50
CA LEU A 85 2.72 -6.51 2.93
C LEU A 85 3.92 -6.01 3.74
N ASN A 86 5.09 -6.58 3.54
CA ASN A 86 6.29 -6.17 4.24
C ASN A 86 6.65 -4.70 3.92
N THR A 87 6.51 -4.30 2.65
CA THR A 87 6.72 -2.89 2.26
C THR A 87 5.73 -1.97 2.98
N ARG A 88 4.45 -2.34 3.03
CA ARG A 88 3.41 -1.54 3.73
C ARG A 88 3.61 -1.49 5.23
N LEU A 89 4.04 -2.59 5.85
CA LEU A 89 4.37 -2.60 7.29
C LEU A 89 5.55 -1.68 7.60
N TYR A 90 6.59 -1.72 6.79
CA TYR A 90 7.73 -0.80 6.92
C TYR A 90 7.30 0.66 6.75
N GLU A 91 6.56 1.00 5.70
CA GLU A 91 6.04 2.35 5.45
C GLU A 91 5.17 2.82 6.62
N SER A 92 4.23 1.99 7.09
CA SER A 92 3.34 2.32 8.20
C SER A 92 4.07 2.52 9.53
N SER A 93 5.07 1.69 9.84
CA SER A 93 5.87 1.84 11.06
C SER A 93 6.75 3.10 11.01
N THR A 94 7.33 3.39 9.85
CA THR A 94 8.12 4.60 9.61
C THR A 94 7.25 5.85 9.73
N GLU A 95 6.07 5.85 9.12
CA GLU A 95 5.10 6.95 9.19
C GLU A 95 4.62 7.20 10.61
N ALA A 96 4.32 6.14 11.37
CA ALA A 96 3.95 6.26 12.79
C ALA A 96 5.08 6.87 13.63
N THR A 97 6.33 6.45 13.41
CA THR A 97 7.49 6.99 14.12
C THR A 97 7.71 8.47 13.78
N ILE A 98 7.66 8.84 12.51
CA ILE A 98 7.78 10.21 12.02
C ILE A 98 6.67 11.08 12.61
N SER A 99 5.43 10.60 12.57
CA SER A 99 4.27 11.31 13.10
C SER A 99 4.39 11.56 14.61
N THR A 100 4.88 10.58 15.37
CA THR A 100 5.05 10.72 16.82
C THR A 100 6.14 11.73 17.16
N GLU A 101 7.23 11.76 16.42
CA GLU A 101 8.40 12.62 16.73
C GLU A 101 8.28 14.04 16.17
N LEU A 102 7.57 14.23 15.05
CA LEU A 102 7.51 15.51 14.34
C LEU A 102 6.15 16.21 14.46
N ASN A 103 5.13 15.54 14.99
CA ASN A 103 3.80 16.11 15.17
C ASN A 103 3.74 16.94 16.47
N HIS A 104 4.47 18.05 16.50
CA HIS A 104 4.42 19.02 17.60
C HIS A 104 3.49 20.18 17.26
N ALA A 105 2.58 20.45 18.16
CA ALA A 105 1.61 21.52 18.35
C ALA A 105 0.98 22.18 17.07
N ASN A 106 1.71 22.56 16.05
CA ASN A 106 1.18 23.23 14.85
C ASN A 106 1.82 22.72 13.54
N ASN A 107 2.57 21.61 13.61
CA ASN A 107 3.19 21.04 12.43
C ASN A 107 2.30 19.94 11.82
N ILE A 108 2.00 20.07 10.54
CA ILE A 108 1.21 19.09 9.78
C ILE A 108 2.15 18.41 8.79
N ILE A 109 2.18 17.09 8.83
CA ILE A 109 2.88 16.30 7.83
C ILE A 109 2.03 16.27 6.56
N ASP A 110 2.56 16.85 5.50
CA ASP A 110 1.86 17.00 4.21
C ASP A 110 2.07 15.76 3.34
N THR A 111 3.31 15.29 3.23
CA THR A 111 3.66 14.16 2.37
C THR A 111 4.90 13.44 2.89
N ILE A 112 4.87 12.10 2.81
CA ILE A 112 6.03 11.24 3.04
C ILE A 112 6.31 10.50 1.73
N GLN A 113 7.55 10.59 1.23
CA GLN A 113 8.00 9.91 0.01
C GLN A 113 9.20 9.03 0.32
N TYR A 114 9.19 7.82 -0.23
CA TYR A 114 10.24 6.83 -0.07
C TYR A 114 11.03 6.71 -1.38
N ASP A 115 12.31 7.01 -1.33
CA ASP A 115 13.22 6.97 -2.49
C ASP A 115 14.36 5.96 -2.19
N LYS A 116 14.25 4.77 -2.78
CA LYS A 116 15.24 3.72 -2.59
C LYS A 116 16.50 4.02 -3.40
N LYS A 117 17.63 4.13 -2.70
CA LYS A 117 18.95 4.31 -3.28
C LYS A 117 19.81 3.07 -3.05
N GLU A 118 20.93 2.97 -3.74
CA GLU A 118 21.91 1.92 -3.47
C GLU A 118 22.52 2.12 -2.07
N GLY A 119 22.23 1.16 -1.17
CA GLY A 119 22.77 1.15 0.19
C GLY A 119 21.99 1.92 1.25
N PHE A 120 20.94 2.66 0.93
CA PHE A 120 20.05 3.32 1.90
C PHE A 120 18.69 3.67 1.32
N THR A 121 17.71 3.81 2.20
CA THR A 121 16.38 4.35 1.81
C THR A 121 16.23 5.78 2.31
N LEU A 122 16.04 6.72 1.37
CA LEU A 122 15.80 8.12 1.68
C LEU A 122 14.31 8.38 1.89
N VAL A 123 13.94 8.78 3.10
CA VAL A 123 12.57 9.13 3.48
C VAL A 123 12.45 10.66 3.45
N ARG A 124 11.77 11.20 2.44
CA ARG A 124 11.52 12.64 2.32
C ARG A 124 10.20 12.98 2.98
N VAL A 125 10.24 13.83 3.98
CA VAL A 125 9.08 14.30 4.73
C VAL A 125 8.88 15.78 4.46
N SER A 126 7.71 16.16 3.95
CA SER A 126 7.30 17.55 3.84
C SER A 126 6.43 17.92 5.03
N ILE A 127 6.84 18.89 5.79
CA ILE A 127 6.15 19.37 6.98
C ILE A 127 5.77 20.83 6.76
N ARG A 128 4.55 21.13 7.11
CA ARG A 128 4.00 22.50 7.08
C ARG A 128 3.69 22.95 8.51
N GLY A 129 4.13 24.13 8.91
CA GLY A 129 3.91 24.61 10.27
C GLY A 129 4.63 25.90 10.60
N ASP A 130 4.62 26.25 11.90
CA ASP A 130 5.19 27.50 12.39
C ASP A 130 6.63 27.33 12.88
N ILE A 131 7.00 26.13 13.35
CA ILE A 131 8.30 25.88 13.98
C ILE A 131 9.05 24.79 13.20
N PRO A 132 10.21 25.10 12.59
CA PRO A 132 11.00 24.09 11.90
C PRO A 132 11.60 23.08 12.90
N PRO A 133 11.59 21.77 12.56
CA PRO A 133 12.24 20.76 13.38
C PRO A 133 13.76 21.00 13.45
N SER A 134 14.34 20.81 14.65
CA SER A 134 15.78 21.01 14.83
C SER A 134 16.61 19.87 14.20
N PRO A 135 17.87 20.15 13.77
CA PRO A 135 18.75 19.11 13.27
C PRO A 135 18.99 17.96 14.28
N VAL A 136 18.95 18.25 15.57
CA VAL A 136 19.09 17.24 16.63
C VAL A 136 17.89 16.30 16.68
N GLN A 137 16.68 16.83 16.50
CA GLN A 137 15.45 16.00 16.40
C GLN A 137 15.50 15.09 15.18
N ILE A 138 15.96 15.59 14.03
CA ILE A 138 16.09 14.79 12.82
C ILE A 138 17.15 13.70 13.00
N ALA A 139 18.27 14.00 13.67
CA ALA A 139 19.28 13.00 13.96
C ALA A 139 18.77 11.90 14.92
N ALA A 140 18.02 12.29 15.96
CA ALA A 140 17.38 11.33 16.86
C ALA A 140 16.33 10.47 16.14
N LEU A 141 15.57 11.06 15.23
CA LEU A 141 14.60 10.34 14.40
C LEU A 141 15.29 9.30 13.51
N ASN A 142 16.42 9.64 12.86
CA ASN A 142 17.19 8.70 12.07
C ASN A 142 17.66 7.46 12.87
N GLN A 143 17.95 7.61 14.16
CA GLN A 143 18.34 6.49 15.02
C GLN A 143 17.17 5.59 15.42
N LYS A 144 15.94 6.12 15.43
CA LYS A 144 14.72 5.38 15.79
C LYS A 144 14.08 4.66 14.61
N LEU A 145 14.43 5.04 13.38
CA LEU A 145 13.89 4.40 12.20
C LEU A 145 14.44 2.99 12.02
N LEU A 146 13.54 2.09 11.68
CA LEU A 146 13.91 0.73 11.31
C LEU A 146 14.60 0.72 9.94
N PRO A 147 15.54 -0.21 9.71
CA PRO A 147 16.10 -0.44 8.38
C PRO A 147 14.99 -0.89 7.42
N ASP A 148 15.22 -0.71 6.13
CA ASP A 148 14.30 -1.18 5.10
C ASP A 148 14.30 -2.72 4.99
N LEU A 149 13.49 -3.25 4.05
CA LEU A 149 13.35 -4.69 3.82
C LEU A 149 14.65 -5.40 3.37
N ASN A 150 15.64 -4.64 2.93
CA ASN A 150 16.93 -5.13 2.49
C ASN A 150 18.03 -4.86 3.53
N ASP A 151 17.62 -4.55 4.76
CA ASP A 151 18.51 -4.21 5.88
C ASP A 151 19.36 -2.93 5.63
N ASN A 152 18.90 -2.08 4.71
CA ASN A 152 19.55 -0.79 4.43
C ASN A 152 19.07 0.26 5.43
N PRO A 153 19.96 1.15 5.89
CA PRO A 153 19.58 2.22 6.81
C PRO A 153 18.60 3.20 6.16
N SER A 154 17.63 3.64 6.95
CA SER A 154 16.66 4.67 6.55
C SER A 154 17.17 6.05 6.98
N ILE A 155 17.21 6.99 6.06
CA ILE A 155 17.66 8.37 6.30
C ILE A 155 16.51 9.33 6.02
N VAL A 156 16.19 10.17 7.00
CA VAL A 156 15.13 11.18 6.86
C VAL A 156 15.69 12.49 6.35
N GLN A 157 15.04 13.04 5.34
CA GLN A 157 15.23 14.40 4.85
C GLN A 157 13.94 15.18 5.04
N VAL A 158 13.96 16.22 5.87
CA VAL A 158 12.78 17.05 6.14
C VAL A 158 12.82 18.30 5.28
N ARG A 159 11.73 18.55 4.57
CA ARG A 159 11.44 19.82 3.90
C ARG A 159 10.40 20.57 4.72
N PHE A 160 10.78 21.71 5.28
CA PHE A 160 9.88 22.55 6.04
C PHE A 160 9.27 23.66 5.15
N ILE A 161 7.95 23.85 5.30
CA ILE A 161 7.18 24.88 4.60
C ILE A 161 6.50 25.74 5.68
N PRO A 162 6.96 26.97 5.88
CA PRO A 162 6.35 27.86 6.87
C PRO A 162 4.92 28.23 6.46
N ILE A 163 4.02 28.33 7.44
CA ILE A 163 2.65 28.79 7.25
C ILE A 163 2.53 30.15 7.90
N ASP A 164 2.24 31.17 7.09
CA ASP A 164 1.84 32.49 7.57
C ASP A 164 0.33 32.61 7.46
N ILE A 165 -0.34 32.85 8.60
CA ILE A 165 -1.79 33.07 8.62
C ILE A 165 -2.03 34.58 8.47
N ILE A 166 -2.49 34.99 7.32
CA ILE A 166 -2.89 36.38 7.03
C ILE A 166 -4.37 36.52 7.31
N GLN A 167 -4.73 37.30 8.33
CA GLN A 167 -6.12 37.61 8.66
C GLN A 167 -6.42 39.06 8.39
N ALA A 168 -7.66 39.38 8.04
CA ALA A 168 -8.10 40.76 7.92
C ALA A 168 -8.11 41.43 9.31
N GLU A 169 -7.73 42.70 9.39
CA GLU A 169 -7.66 43.49 10.65
C GLU A 169 -8.98 43.45 11.46
N ASP A 170 -10.11 43.29 10.77
CA ASP A 170 -11.45 43.21 11.41
C ASP A 170 -11.92 41.81 11.73
N SER A 171 -11.05 40.77 11.68
CA SER A 171 -11.48 39.41 11.93
C SER A 171 -11.90 39.21 13.41
N PRO A 172 -12.97 38.47 13.67
CA PRO A 172 -13.45 38.24 15.04
C PRO A 172 -12.39 37.55 15.94
N THR A 173 -11.47 36.81 15.37
CA THR A 173 -10.42 36.08 16.08
C THR A 173 -9.37 37.03 16.68
N ILE A 174 -8.99 38.11 15.94
CA ILE A 174 -8.05 39.13 16.45
C ILE A 174 -8.68 39.91 17.60
N LYS A 175 -9.99 40.18 17.52
CA LYS A 175 -10.72 40.88 18.60
C LYS A 175 -10.76 40.07 19.88
N LEU A 176 -10.91 38.75 19.78
CA LEU A 176 -10.90 37.85 20.94
C LEU A 176 -9.52 37.78 21.61
N GLU A 177 -8.43 37.68 20.82
CA GLU A 177 -7.06 37.69 21.36
C GLU A 177 -6.71 39.03 22.00
N GLN A 178 -7.13 40.16 21.45
CA GLN A 178 -6.92 41.49 22.02
C GLN A 178 -7.70 41.67 23.35
N ASP A 179 -8.93 41.19 23.42
CA ASP A 179 -9.76 41.20 24.64
C ASP A 179 -9.18 40.32 25.73
N GLU A 180 -8.63 39.14 25.41
CA GLU A 180 -7.96 38.27 26.36
C GLU A 180 -6.64 38.87 26.87
N ALA A 181 -5.82 39.42 25.97
CA ALA A 181 -4.58 40.09 26.34
C ALA A 181 -4.82 41.31 27.23
N GLN A 182 -5.89 42.06 27.00
CA GLN A 182 -6.27 43.22 27.80
C GLN A 182 -6.78 42.81 29.20
N LYS A 183 -7.49 41.69 29.32
CA LYS A 183 -7.92 41.11 30.62
C LYS A 183 -6.75 40.63 31.47
N LEU A 184 -5.70 40.05 30.82
CA LEU A 184 -4.50 39.60 31.52
C LEU A 184 -3.59 40.73 32.00
N SER A 185 -3.63 41.91 31.35
CA SER A 185 -2.84 43.07 31.73
C SER A 185 -3.44 43.92 32.86
N VAL A 186 -4.68 43.63 33.28
CA VAL A 186 -5.42 44.36 34.32
C VAL A 186 -5.47 43.56 35.66
N GLN A 187 -4.93 42.33 35.69
CA GLN A 187 -4.71 41.55 36.91
C GLN A 187 -3.25 41.67 37.37
#